data_9d24b41985c0f241b9b6689e5c6adf5d
#
_entry.id   9d24b41985c0f241b9b6689e5c6adf5d
#
_cell.length_a   1.000
_cell.length_b   1.000
_cell.length_c   1.000
_cell.angle_alpha   90.00
_cell.angle_beta   90.00
_cell.angle_gamma   90.00
#
_symmetry.space_group_name_H-M   'P 1'
#
loop_
_entity.id
_entity.type
_entity.pdbx_description
1 polymer ?
#
loop_
_entity_poly.entity_id
_entity_poly.type
_entity_poly.pdbx_seq_one_letter_code
_entity_poly.pdbx_strand_id
1 'polypeptide(L)'
;MVGNFTSERENIMSERSSTAHKAFGDIAPALADYTDRVLFGDVWERPGLSPRDRSLVTVASLVARYQANELYFHLGKALDNGLTREELIEAITHLAFYSGWPTASTALGVARRVFAERDAA
;
A
#
# COMPACT_ATOMS: atom_id res chain seq x y z
N MET A 1 4.95 -29.60 -12.11
CA MET A 1 5.92 -28.87 -11.36
C MET A 1 6.04 -27.45 -11.78
N VAL A 2 6.67 -27.18 -12.89
CA VAL A 2 6.77 -25.80 -13.41
C VAL A 2 5.39 -25.25 -13.71
N GLY A 3 4.49 -26.06 -14.27
CA GLY A 3 3.13 -25.65 -14.60
C GLY A 3 2.31 -25.23 -13.39
N ASN A 4 2.35 -26.01 -12.30
CA ASN A 4 1.59 -25.71 -11.09
C ASN A 4 2.11 -24.43 -10.42
N PHE A 5 3.43 -24.28 -10.34
CA PHE A 5 4.04 -23.11 -9.77
C PHE A 5 3.68 -21.84 -10.57
N THR A 6 3.72 -21.95 -11.89
CA THR A 6 3.35 -20.85 -12.78
C THR A 6 1.88 -20.46 -12.64
N SER A 7 0.98 -21.45 -12.54
CA SER A 7 -0.46 -21.20 -12.35
C SER A 7 -0.78 -20.48 -11.07
N GLU A 8 -0.17 -20.92 -9.96
CA GLU A 8 -0.37 -20.27 -8.67
C GLU A 8 0.14 -18.82 -8.71
N ARG A 9 1.31 -18.62 -9.30
CA ARG A 9 1.90 -17.31 -9.45
C ARG A 9 1.03 -16.40 -10.33
N GLU A 10 0.51 -16.93 -11.43
CA GLU A 10 -0.38 -16.19 -12.32
C GLU A 10 -1.67 -15.79 -11.62
N ASN A 11 -2.24 -16.67 -10.79
CA ASN A 11 -3.44 -16.36 -10.02
C ASN A 11 -3.19 -15.25 -9.01
N ILE A 12 -2.09 -15.31 -8.28
CA ILE A 12 -1.72 -14.28 -7.31
C ILE A 12 -1.51 -12.95 -8.01
N MET A 13 -0.82 -12.96 -9.14
CA MET A 13 -0.59 -11.75 -9.93
C MET A 13 -1.89 -11.20 -10.50
N SER A 14 -2.79 -12.07 -10.97
CA SER A 14 -4.09 -11.65 -11.49
C SER A 14 -4.95 -11.00 -10.42
N GLU A 15 -4.96 -11.53 -9.21
CA GLU A 15 -5.67 -10.91 -8.08
C GLU A 15 -5.10 -9.55 -7.74
N ARG A 16 -3.77 -9.43 -7.70
CA ARG A 16 -3.08 -8.17 -7.43
C ARG A 16 -3.23 -7.19 -8.58
N SER A 17 -3.25 -7.70 -9.83
CA SER A 17 -3.31 -6.89 -11.05
C SER A 17 -4.63 -6.14 -11.18
N SER A 18 -5.70 -6.64 -10.56
CA SER A 18 -7.02 -6.04 -10.73
C SER A 18 -7.04 -4.56 -10.34
N THR A 19 -6.28 -4.13 -9.34
CA THR A 19 -6.22 -2.72 -8.93
C THR A 19 -5.47 -1.87 -9.94
N ALA A 20 -4.25 -2.26 -10.32
CA ALA A 20 -3.43 -1.51 -11.26
C ALA A 20 -4.04 -1.51 -12.66
N HIS A 21 -4.51 -2.67 -13.12
CA HIS A 21 -5.14 -2.78 -14.44
C HIS A 21 -6.45 -2.01 -14.53
N LYS A 22 -7.25 -1.99 -13.46
CA LYS A 22 -8.45 -1.17 -13.41
C LYS A 22 -8.14 0.32 -13.43
N ALA A 23 -7.06 0.70 -12.76
CA ALA A 23 -6.69 2.12 -12.65
C ALA A 23 -6.14 2.67 -13.96
N PHE A 24 -5.25 1.95 -14.63
CA PHE A 24 -4.56 2.48 -15.80
C PHE A 24 -4.13 1.42 -16.83
N GLY A 25 -4.63 0.18 -16.71
CA GLY A 25 -4.25 -0.90 -17.65
C GLY A 25 -4.66 -0.63 -19.08
N ASP A 26 -5.70 0.17 -19.30
CA ASP A 26 -6.18 0.55 -20.64
C ASP A 26 -5.24 1.51 -21.36
N ILE A 27 -4.57 2.40 -20.61
CA ILE A 27 -3.65 3.39 -21.21
C ILE A 27 -2.18 3.06 -20.98
N ALA A 28 -1.86 2.28 -19.95
CA ALA A 28 -0.48 1.94 -19.60
C ALA A 28 -0.39 0.46 -19.19
N PRO A 29 -0.64 -0.48 -20.11
CA PRO A 29 -0.63 -1.90 -19.75
C PRO A 29 0.73 -2.40 -19.27
N ALA A 30 1.82 -1.87 -19.80
CA ALA A 30 3.16 -2.24 -19.32
C ALA A 30 3.37 -1.82 -17.87
N LEU A 31 2.94 -0.62 -17.50
CA LEU A 31 3.06 -0.16 -16.12
C LEU A 31 2.21 -1.02 -15.17
N ALA A 32 1.01 -1.37 -15.57
CA ALA A 32 0.16 -2.27 -14.79
C ALA A 32 0.84 -3.63 -14.60
N ASP A 33 1.44 -4.18 -15.65
CA ASP A 33 2.18 -5.44 -15.58
C ASP A 33 3.40 -5.34 -14.65
N TYR A 34 4.16 -4.26 -14.73
CA TYR A 34 5.29 -4.04 -13.82
C TYR A 34 4.84 -3.91 -12.37
N THR A 35 3.70 -3.24 -12.14
CA THR A 35 3.13 -3.13 -10.81
C THR A 35 2.85 -4.52 -10.23
N ASP A 36 2.26 -5.40 -11.03
CA ASP A 36 1.89 -6.73 -10.55
C ASP A 36 3.10 -7.66 -10.42
N ARG A 37 3.94 -7.72 -11.45
CA ARG A 37 5.03 -8.70 -11.50
C ARG A 37 6.26 -8.26 -10.74
N VAL A 38 6.60 -6.98 -10.81
CA VAL A 38 7.84 -6.47 -10.20
C VAL A 38 7.56 -5.89 -8.83
N LEU A 39 6.66 -4.93 -8.71
CA LEU A 39 6.41 -4.29 -7.42
C LEU A 39 5.81 -5.28 -6.41
N PHE A 40 4.63 -5.81 -6.70
CA PHE A 40 3.96 -6.71 -5.76
C PHE A 40 4.42 -8.17 -5.88
N GLY A 41 4.85 -8.59 -7.07
CA GLY A 41 5.31 -9.97 -7.27
C GLY A 41 6.74 -10.23 -6.85
N ASP A 42 7.56 -9.19 -6.72
CA ASP A 42 8.97 -9.33 -6.36
C ASP A 42 9.35 -8.42 -5.19
N VAL A 43 9.27 -7.10 -5.36
CA VAL A 43 9.79 -6.15 -4.36
C VAL A 43 9.14 -6.36 -2.99
N TRP A 44 7.81 -6.47 -2.94
CA TRP A 44 7.10 -6.68 -1.68
C TRP A 44 7.31 -8.07 -1.07
N GLU A 45 7.77 -9.02 -1.87
CA GLU A 45 8.02 -10.39 -1.42
C GLU A 45 9.48 -10.63 -0.98
N ARG A 46 10.33 -9.63 -1.12
CA ARG A 46 11.75 -9.76 -0.75
C ARG A 46 11.89 -9.89 0.77
N PRO A 47 12.80 -10.77 1.24
CA PRO A 47 12.96 -11.02 2.69
C PRO A 47 13.73 -9.94 3.44
N GLY A 48 14.27 -8.94 2.76
CA GLY A 48 15.10 -7.90 3.38
C GLY A 48 14.34 -6.99 4.36
N LEU A 49 13.03 -6.87 4.20
CA LEU A 49 12.14 -6.19 5.15
C LEU A 49 10.86 -7.01 5.27
N SER A 50 10.27 -7.02 6.46
CA SER A 50 8.96 -7.64 6.65
C SER A 50 7.89 -6.87 5.87
N PRO A 51 6.76 -7.50 5.52
CA PRO A 51 5.63 -6.78 4.94
C PRO A 51 5.16 -5.62 5.82
N ARG A 52 5.19 -5.80 7.14
CA ARG A 52 4.85 -4.76 8.11
C ARG A 52 5.76 -3.53 7.95
N ASP A 53 7.07 -3.74 7.90
CA ASP A 53 8.02 -2.64 7.78
C ASP A 53 7.97 -2.00 6.40
N ARG A 54 7.74 -2.79 5.34
CA ARG A 54 7.52 -2.23 4.00
C ARG A 54 6.31 -1.31 3.98
N SER A 55 5.22 -1.70 4.62
CA SER A 55 4.04 -0.85 4.72
C SER A 55 4.31 0.43 5.48
N LEU A 56 5.05 0.36 6.59
CA LEU A 56 5.40 1.55 7.37
C LEU A 56 6.22 2.53 6.53
N VAL A 57 7.24 2.04 5.83
CA VAL A 57 8.09 2.86 4.96
C VAL A 57 7.27 3.48 3.83
N THR A 58 6.37 2.71 3.23
CA THR A 58 5.51 3.18 2.14
C THR A 58 4.55 4.25 2.63
N VAL A 59 3.88 4.01 3.76
CA VAL A 59 2.98 5.00 4.36
C VAL A 59 3.73 6.29 4.65
N ALA A 60 4.90 6.21 5.25
CA ALA A 60 5.72 7.39 5.54
C ALA A 60 6.05 8.18 4.28
N SER A 61 6.44 7.50 3.21
CA SER A 61 6.73 8.13 1.93
C SER A 61 5.51 8.85 1.36
N LEU A 62 4.34 8.19 1.38
CA LEU A 62 3.13 8.75 0.81
C LEU A 62 2.60 9.94 1.62
N VAL A 63 2.71 9.88 2.94
CA VAL A 63 2.37 11.01 3.81
C VAL A 63 3.26 12.20 3.50
N ALA A 64 4.58 11.99 3.49
CA ALA A 64 5.55 13.07 3.30
C ALA A 64 5.41 13.73 1.92
N ARG A 65 5.04 12.95 0.90
CA ARG A 65 4.87 13.43 -0.48
C ARG A 65 3.46 13.92 -0.78
N TYR A 66 2.58 13.95 0.20
CA TYR A 66 1.21 14.44 0.06
C TYR A 66 0.40 13.63 -0.97
N GLN A 67 0.55 12.31 -0.97
CA GLN A 67 -0.10 11.39 -1.91
C GLN A 67 -1.33 10.74 -1.26
N ALA A 68 -2.37 11.55 -1.05
CA ALA A 68 -3.55 11.15 -0.27
C ALA A 68 -4.31 9.97 -0.90
N ASN A 69 -4.40 9.93 -2.23
CA ASN A 69 -5.14 8.88 -2.91
C ASN A 69 -4.50 7.50 -2.71
N GLU A 70 -3.19 7.44 -2.90
CA GLU A 70 -2.44 6.19 -2.73
C GLU A 70 -2.32 5.80 -1.27
N LEU A 71 -2.33 6.79 -0.38
CA LEU A 71 -2.29 6.58 1.06
C LEU A 71 -3.52 5.79 1.55
N TYR A 72 -4.68 6.03 0.95
CA TYR A 72 -5.89 5.29 1.29
C TYR A 72 -5.68 3.77 1.17
N PHE A 73 -5.15 3.33 0.04
CA PHE A 73 -4.86 1.91 -0.19
C PHE A 73 -3.80 1.40 0.79
N HIS A 74 -2.72 2.15 0.95
CA HIS A 74 -1.58 1.69 1.75
C HIS A 74 -1.82 1.72 3.25
N LEU A 75 -2.70 2.56 3.77
CA LEU A 75 -3.11 2.47 5.16
C LEU A 75 -3.86 1.16 5.43
N GLY A 76 -4.77 0.78 4.52
CA GLY A 76 -5.44 -0.51 4.61
C GLY A 76 -4.47 -1.69 4.54
N LYS A 77 -3.55 -1.64 3.59
CA LYS A 77 -2.51 -2.67 3.44
C LYS A 77 -1.62 -2.74 4.68
N ALA A 78 -1.31 -1.60 5.29
CA ALA A 78 -0.51 -1.56 6.50
C ALA A 78 -1.19 -2.29 7.66
N LEU A 79 -2.49 -2.07 7.83
CA LEU A 79 -3.28 -2.80 8.84
C LEU A 79 -3.28 -4.31 8.54
N ASP A 80 -3.45 -4.69 7.28
CA ASP A 80 -3.41 -6.09 6.87
C ASP A 80 -2.05 -6.73 7.14
N ASN A 81 -0.98 -5.96 7.04
CA ASN A 81 0.39 -6.42 7.25
C ASN A 81 0.84 -6.35 8.72
N GLY A 82 -0.06 -5.98 9.62
CA GLY A 82 0.20 -6.10 11.06
C GLY A 82 0.51 -4.80 11.80
N LEU A 83 0.47 -3.65 11.13
CA LEU A 83 0.53 -2.36 11.83
C LEU A 83 -0.78 -2.10 12.55
N THR A 84 -0.71 -1.52 13.73
CA THR A 84 -1.91 -1.12 14.46
C THR A 84 -2.32 0.31 14.09
N ARG A 85 -3.57 0.65 14.38
CA ARG A 85 -4.06 2.02 14.19
C ARG A 85 -3.22 3.01 14.97
N GLU A 86 -2.88 2.64 16.19
CA GLU A 86 -2.07 3.48 17.08
C GLU A 86 -0.68 3.72 16.50
N GLU A 87 -0.07 2.70 15.91
CA GLU A 87 1.24 2.83 15.26
C GLU A 87 1.17 3.74 14.05
N LEU A 88 0.12 3.62 13.24
CA LEU A 88 -0.07 4.48 12.07
C LEU A 88 -0.29 5.94 12.48
N ILE A 89 -1.10 6.17 13.51
CA ILE A 89 -1.31 7.52 14.06
C ILE A 89 -0.01 8.09 14.60
N GLU A 90 0.78 7.28 15.29
CA GLU A 90 2.06 7.71 15.83
C GLU A 90 3.03 8.07 14.71
N ALA A 91 3.08 7.29 13.64
CA ALA A 91 3.92 7.58 12.49
C ALA A 91 3.53 8.92 11.84
N ILE A 92 2.23 9.15 11.65
CA ILE A 92 1.73 10.41 11.08
C ILE A 92 2.04 11.59 12.01
N THR A 93 1.87 11.41 13.32
CA THR A 93 2.21 12.41 14.32
C THR A 93 3.68 12.78 14.25
N HIS A 94 4.54 11.78 14.17
CA HIS A 94 5.97 11.98 14.01
C HIS A 94 6.28 12.78 12.74
N LEU A 95 5.66 12.43 11.64
CA LEU A 95 5.88 13.09 10.35
C LEU A 95 5.39 14.53 10.31
N ALA A 96 4.48 14.94 11.20
CA ALA A 96 4.09 16.34 11.31
C ALA A 96 5.29 17.24 11.57
N PHE A 97 6.27 16.75 12.31
CA PHE A 97 7.50 17.50 12.63
C PHE A 97 8.52 17.51 11.51
N TYR A 98 8.50 16.51 10.63
CA TYR A 98 9.47 16.38 9.54
C TYR A 98 8.91 16.78 8.18
N SER A 99 7.58 16.72 8.01
CA SER A 99 6.95 16.96 6.72
C SER A 99 5.87 18.05 6.76
N GLY A 100 5.51 18.53 7.94
CA GLY A 100 4.58 19.65 8.11
C GLY A 100 3.20 19.23 8.60
N TRP A 101 2.56 20.15 9.33
CA TRP A 101 1.23 19.95 9.91
C TRP A 101 0.14 19.72 8.87
N PRO A 102 0.07 20.52 7.77
CA PRO A 102 -0.96 20.29 6.76
C PRO A 102 -0.89 18.90 6.15
N THR A 103 0.32 18.38 5.92
CA THR A 103 0.55 17.04 5.39
C THR A 103 0.02 15.97 6.36
N ALA A 104 0.33 16.13 7.64
CA ALA A 104 -0.15 15.21 8.68
C ALA A 104 -1.67 15.29 8.82
N SER A 105 -2.24 16.49 8.80
CA SER A 105 -3.69 16.68 8.90
C SER A 105 -4.44 15.96 7.77
N THR A 106 -3.94 16.09 6.54
CA THR A 106 -4.51 15.39 5.40
C THR A 106 -4.41 13.86 5.59
N ALA A 107 -3.26 13.37 6.03
CA ALA A 107 -3.07 11.94 6.27
C ALA A 107 -4.01 11.41 7.36
N LEU A 108 -4.23 12.18 8.42
CA LEU A 108 -5.18 11.79 9.49
C LEU A 108 -6.62 11.70 8.98
N GLY A 109 -7.00 12.59 8.06
CA GLY A 109 -8.31 12.51 7.41
C GLY A 109 -8.49 11.22 6.62
N VAL A 110 -7.47 10.82 5.87
CA VAL A 110 -7.49 9.54 5.15
C VAL A 110 -7.53 8.37 6.11
N ALA A 111 -6.74 8.41 7.18
CA ALA A 111 -6.73 7.36 8.20
C ALA A 111 -8.08 7.21 8.87
N ARG A 112 -8.75 8.31 9.21
CA ARG A 112 -10.08 8.29 9.80
C ARG A 112 -11.07 7.56 8.89
N ARG A 113 -11.02 7.83 7.60
CA ARG A 113 -11.87 7.17 6.61
C ARG A 113 -11.60 5.67 6.54
N VAL A 114 -10.35 5.27 6.48
CA VAL A 114 -9.97 3.85 6.44
C VAL A 114 -10.45 3.13 7.70
N PHE A 115 -10.22 3.72 8.86
CA PHE A 115 -10.63 3.12 10.13
C PHE A 115 -12.15 2.97 10.22
N ALA A 116 -12.90 4.01 9.82
CA ALA A 116 -14.35 3.97 9.82
C ALA A 116 -14.90 2.88 8.91
N GLU A 117 -14.33 2.73 7.72
CA GLU A 117 -14.75 1.71 6.77
C GLU A 117 -14.47 0.29 7.30
N ARG A 118 -13.36 0.10 8.00
CA ARG A 118 -13.04 -1.19 8.61
C ARG A 118 -13.93 -1.50 9.80
N ASP A 119 -14.35 -0.51 10.56
CA ASP A 119 -15.27 -0.70 11.68
C ASP A 119 -16.68 -1.06 11.18
N ALA A 120 -17.07 -0.60 10.00
CA ALA A 120 -18.37 -0.87 9.40
C ALA A 120 -18.44 -2.24 8.70
N ALA A 121 -17.31 -2.86 8.42
CA ALA A 121 -17.25 -4.12 7.68
C ALA A 121 -17.60 -5.34 8.52
#